data_828cfcbaa4f9c2cd23b90f1de6e9ff02
#
_entry.id   828cfcbaa4f9c2cd23b90f1de6e9ff02
#
_cell.length_a   1.000
_cell.length_b   1.000
_cell.length_c   1.000
_cell.angle_alpha   90.00
_cell.angle_beta   90.00
_cell.angle_gamma   90.00
#
_symmetry.space_group_name_H-M   'P 1'
#
loop_
_entity.id
_entity.type
_entity.pdbx_description
1 polymer ?
#
loop_
_entity_poly.entity_id
_entity_poly.type
_entity_poly.pdbx_seq_one_letter_code
_entity_poly.pdbx_strand_id
1 'polypeptide(L)'
;MPANMEYPTIEVTEDGETYDYPLTFICQINCTDIAPFDPENKLPHEGMLYFFAAIDKWIGYDSPTTNGAGEWPKGHFLVKYAKSINFETFQSCMMVDDNDESLTEKEMEIVFSECNPDEKCIRLLGTPSSKEVAEKYPDMLNLLQLTAAENFPIEFEGELNLLMKPADLGYGNWKKTVAHL
;
A
#
# COMPACT_ATOMS: atom_id res chain seq x y z
N MET A 1 -0.20 13.19 -2.86
CA MET A 1 1.25 12.97 -3.08
C MET A 1 1.87 14.26 -3.60
N PRO A 2 3.14 14.62 -3.27
CA PRO A 2 3.78 15.81 -3.83
C PRO A 2 3.80 15.82 -5.37
N ALA A 3 3.55 16.97 -5.99
CA ALA A 3 3.45 17.10 -7.44
C ALA A 3 4.77 16.84 -8.20
N ASN A 4 5.90 16.88 -7.50
CA ASN A 4 7.21 16.57 -8.08
C ASN A 4 7.58 15.08 -8.04
N MET A 5 6.70 14.23 -7.50
CA MET A 5 6.85 12.77 -7.53
C MET A 5 5.96 12.21 -8.64
N GLU A 6 6.54 11.37 -9.47
CA GLU A 6 5.79 10.66 -10.51
C GLU A 6 4.74 9.75 -9.87
N TYR A 7 3.49 9.83 -10.39
CA TYR A 7 2.43 8.93 -9.95
C TYR A 7 2.73 7.51 -10.44
N PRO A 8 2.62 6.48 -9.59
CA PRO A 8 2.99 5.12 -9.98
C PRO A 8 1.96 4.51 -10.93
N THR A 9 2.47 3.90 -11.98
CA THR A 9 1.70 3.16 -12.99
C THR A 9 2.23 1.75 -13.13
N ILE A 10 1.43 0.87 -13.72
CA ILE A 10 1.84 -0.44 -14.24
C ILE A 10 1.49 -0.51 -15.72
N GLU A 11 2.32 -1.22 -16.48
CA GLU A 11 2.02 -1.54 -17.87
C GLU A 11 1.03 -2.72 -17.94
N VAL A 12 -0.07 -2.53 -18.65
CA VAL A 12 -1.06 -3.57 -18.92
C VAL A 12 -1.20 -3.71 -20.43
N THR A 13 -1.23 -4.94 -20.91
CA THR A 13 -1.44 -5.23 -22.35
C THR A 13 -2.84 -5.78 -22.55
N GLU A 14 -3.66 -5.08 -23.30
CA GLU A 14 -5.00 -5.45 -23.69
C GLU A 14 -5.12 -5.37 -25.21
N ASP A 15 -5.68 -6.38 -25.86
CA ASP A 15 -5.89 -6.46 -27.32
C ASP A 15 -4.62 -6.20 -28.16
N GLY A 16 -3.43 -6.44 -27.59
CA GLY A 16 -2.13 -6.25 -28.23
C GLY A 16 -1.58 -4.82 -28.14
N GLU A 17 -2.24 -3.93 -27.46
CA GLU A 17 -1.79 -2.59 -27.11
C GLU A 17 -1.36 -2.53 -25.65
N THR A 18 -0.36 -1.71 -25.34
CA THR A 18 0.17 -1.54 -23.98
C THR A 18 -0.21 -0.16 -23.45
N TYR A 19 -0.76 -0.14 -22.26
CA TYR A 19 -1.24 1.05 -21.57
C TYR A 19 -0.58 1.18 -20.21
N ASP A 20 -0.34 2.42 -19.78
CA ASP A 20 0.09 2.76 -18.42
C ASP A 20 -1.13 3.00 -17.55
N TYR A 21 -1.42 2.05 -16.66
CA TYR A 21 -2.50 2.20 -15.68
C TYR A 21 -1.99 2.74 -14.35
N PRO A 22 -2.64 3.76 -13.76
CA PRO A 22 -2.29 4.25 -12.44
C PRO A 22 -2.62 3.19 -11.39
N LEU A 23 -1.71 3.01 -10.42
CA LEU A 23 -2.00 2.20 -9.25
C LEU A 23 -3.04 2.86 -8.37
N THR A 24 -3.87 2.05 -7.72
CA THR A 24 -4.81 2.54 -6.71
C THR A 24 -4.05 3.10 -5.51
N PHE A 25 -4.35 4.32 -5.13
CA PHE A 25 -3.86 4.91 -3.90
C PHE A 25 -4.57 4.26 -2.70
N ILE A 26 -3.81 3.66 -1.80
CA ILE A 26 -4.32 2.97 -0.62
C ILE A 26 -4.42 3.91 0.56
N CYS A 27 -3.28 4.47 0.96
CA CYS A 27 -3.22 5.40 2.07
C CYS A 27 -1.93 6.23 2.05
N GLN A 28 -1.95 7.29 2.84
CA GLN A 28 -0.77 8.04 3.21
C GLN A 28 -0.64 8.05 4.73
N ILE A 29 0.61 7.98 5.20
CA ILE A 29 0.92 7.95 6.62
C ILE A 29 1.92 9.06 6.91
N ASN A 30 1.54 10.00 7.77
CA ASN A 30 2.47 10.98 8.31
C ASN A 30 3.39 10.27 9.32
N CYS A 31 4.67 10.23 9.01
CA CYS A 31 5.64 9.52 9.84
C CYS A 31 5.76 10.09 11.27
N THR A 32 5.38 11.33 11.48
CA THR A 32 5.34 11.93 12.82
C THR A 32 4.27 11.26 13.71
N ASP A 33 3.16 10.82 13.11
CA ASP A 33 2.04 10.24 13.85
C ASP A 33 2.32 8.81 14.31
N ILE A 34 3.24 8.10 13.62
CA ILE A 34 3.67 6.74 14.00
C ILE A 34 4.83 6.74 14.99
N ALA A 35 5.56 7.83 15.13
CA ALA A 35 6.72 7.91 16.02
C ALA A 35 6.46 7.44 17.47
N PRO A 36 5.32 7.74 18.11
CA PRO A 36 5.01 7.23 19.45
C PRO A 36 4.85 5.71 19.53
N PHE A 37 4.51 5.05 18.40
CA PHE A 37 4.25 3.61 18.31
C PHE A 37 5.46 2.81 17.77
N ASP A 38 6.53 3.50 17.36
CA ASP A 38 7.75 2.90 16.81
C ASP A 38 9.01 3.25 17.65
N PRO A 39 9.11 2.77 18.90
CA PRO A 39 10.22 3.08 19.80
C PRO A 39 11.58 2.55 19.30
N GLU A 40 11.57 1.59 18.38
CA GLU A 40 12.78 1.02 17.79
C GLU A 40 13.26 1.81 16.56
N ASN A 41 12.55 2.86 16.16
CA ASN A 41 12.86 3.71 14.99
C ASN A 41 13.03 2.88 13.70
N LYS A 42 12.13 1.94 13.46
CA LYS A 42 12.13 1.12 12.25
C LYS A 42 11.70 1.91 11.02
N LEU A 43 10.80 2.89 11.21
CA LEU A 43 10.32 3.78 10.17
C LEU A 43 10.92 5.18 10.32
N PRO A 44 10.91 6.02 9.26
CA PRO A 44 11.15 7.44 9.41
C PRO A 44 10.15 8.06 10.38
N HIS A 45 10.60 9.00 11.21
CA HIS A 45 9.74 9.77 12.12
C HIS A 45 9.45 11.19 11.60
N GLU A 46 9.77 11.46 10.35
CA GLU A 46 9.46 12.70 9.63
C GLU A 46 9.06 12.37 8.19
N GLY A 47 8.32 13.25 7.55
CA GLY A 47 7.87 13.06 6.17
C GLY A 47 6.60 12.23 6.04
N MET A 48 6.36 11.71 4.85
CA MET A 48 5.13 11.00 4.48
C MET A 48 5.44 9.73 3.71
N LEU A 49 4.81 8.63 4.09
CA LEU A 49 4.74 7.40 3.33
C LEU A 49 3.45 7.36 2.52
N TYR A 50 3.53 6.92 1.28
CA TYR A 50 2.40 6.73 0.38
C TYR A 50 2.40 5.30 -0.12
N PHE A 51 1.25 4.63 -0.03
CA PHE A 51 1.06 3.24 -0.42
C PHE A 51 0.14 3.15 -1.63
N PHE A 52 0.54 2.37 -2.63
CA PHE A 52 -0.19 2.16 -3.87
C PHE A 52 -0.18 0.68 -4.22
N ALA A 53 -1.29 0.17 -4.75
CA ALA A 53 -1.41 -1.22 -5.13
C ALA A 53 -2.25 -1.41 -6.41
N ALA A 54 -1.99 -2.49 -7.12
CA ALA A 54 -2.82 -2.94 -8.24
C ALA A 54 -4.01 -3.75 -7.73
N ILE A 55 -4.99 -3.08 -7.09
CA ILE A 55 -6.17 -3.70 -6.47
C ILE A 55 -7.47 -3.03 -6.88
N ASP A 56 -7.59 -2.58 -8.10
CA ASP A 56 -8.76 -1.84 -8.50
C ASP A 56 -9.61 -2.59 -9.51
N LYS A 57 -10.85 -2.91 -9.12
CA LYS A 57 -11.87 -3.46 -10.03
C LYS A 57 -12.36 -2.43 -11.05
N TRP A 58 -12.15 -1.13 -10.80
CA TRP A 58 -12.59 -0.04 -11.64
C TRP A 58 -11.76 0.12 -12.91
N ILE A 59 -10.57 -0.46 -12.96
CA ILE A 59 -9.70 -0.46 -14.15
C ILE A 59 -10.06 -1.58 -15.14
N GLY A 60 -11.26 -2.15 -15.04
CA GLY A 60 -11.72 -3.21 -15.94
C GLY A 60 -11.29 -4.63 -15.54
N TYR A 61 -10.78 -4.82 -14.36
CA TYR A 61 -10.42 -6.13 -13.85
C TYR A 61 -11.64 -6.86 -13.27
N ASP A 62 -11.86 -8.11 -13.66
CA ASP A 62 -12.93 -8.96 -13.15
C ASP A 62 -12.77 -9.33 -11.65
N SER A 63 -11.61 -9.04 -11.09
CA SER A 63 -11.27 -9.31 -9.70
C SER A 63 -10.70 -8.07 -9.02
N PRO A 64 -11.06 -7.80 -7.76
CA PRO A 64 -10.50 -6.70 -6.98
C PRO A 64 -8.99 -6.83 -6.76
N THR A 65 -8.42 -7.99 -7.01
CA THR A 65 -6.98 -8.24 -7.00
C THR A 65 -6.58 -8.88 -8.31
N THR A 66 -6.05 -8.10 -9.23
CA THR A 66 -5.53 -8.57 -10.53
C THR A 66 -4.52 -9.69 -10.44
N ASN A 67 -3.80 -9.77 -9.32
CA ASN A 67 -2.69 -10.68 -9.15
C ASN A 67 -3.05 -11.99 -8.45
N GLY A 68 -4.27 -12.08 -7.87
CA GLY A 68 -4.71 -13.26 -7.13
C GLY A 68 -3.88 -13.54 -5.87
N ALA A 69 -3.99 -14.78 -5.38
CA ALA A 69 -3.25 -15.25 -4.20
C ALA A 69 -1.77 -15.49 -4.51
N GLY A 70 -0.92 -15.30 -3.51
CA GLY A 70 0.51 -15.54 -3.57
C GLY A 70 1.33 -14.27 -3.73
N GLU A 71 2.57 -14.42 -4.20
CA GLU A 71 3.49 -13.30 -4.41
C GLU A 71 3.12 -12.51 -5.66
N TRP A 72 2.97 -11.21 -5.49
CA TRP A 72 2.60 -10.31 -6.57
C TRP A 72 3.80 -9.92 -7.43
N PRO A 73 3.59 -9.62 -8.72
CA PRO A 73 4.63 -9.08 -9.59
C PRO A 73 5.24 -7.81 -8.99
N LYS A 74 6.53 -7.64 -9.21
CA LYS A 74 7.24 -6.46 -8.73
C LYS A 74 6.65 -5.19 -9.36
N GLY A 75 6.38 -4.21 -8.52
CA GLY A 75 5.78 -2.94 -8.94
C GLY A 75 4.26 -2.89 -8.77
N HIS A 76 3.59 -4.02 -8.53
CA HIS A 76 2.15 -4.06 -8.30
C HIS A 76 1.72 -3.66 -6.87
N PHE A 77 2.66 -3.50 -5.96
CA PHE A 77 2.52 -2.78 -4.71
C PHE A 77 3.76 -1.90 -4.53
N LEU A 78 3.56 -0.61 -4.34
CA LEU A 78 4.65 0.36 -4.21
C LEU A 78 4.50 1.23 -2.99
N VAL A 79 5.66 1.52 -2.38
CA VAL A 79 5.78 2.53 -1.34
C VAL A 79 6.60 3.69 -1.88
N LYS A 80 6.12 4.90 -1.70
CA LYS A 80 6.88 6.12 -1.94
C LYS A 80 7.05 6.89 -0.64
N TYR A 81 8.19 7.50 -0.46
CA TYR A 81 8.52 8.31 0.71
C TYR A 81 8.91 9.73 0.29
N ALA A 82 8.28 10.71 0.92
CA ALA A 82 8.64 12.11 0.79
C ALA A 82 9.11 12.64 2.14
N LYS A 83 10.38 13.03 2.23
CA LYS A 83 10.96 13.57 3.47
C LYS A 83 10.37 14.92 3.85
N SER A 84 10.10 15.77 2.86
CA SER A 84 9.47 17.07 3.06
C SER A 84 8.16 17.15 2.29
N ILE A 85 7.16 17.75 2.91
CA ILE A 85 5.82 17.88 2.36
C ILE A 85 5.60 19.35 2.04
N ASN A 86 5.39 19.67 0.77
CA ASN A 86 4.87 20.96 0.38
C ASN A 86 3.36 20.83 0.14
N PHE A 87 2.56 21.29 1.08
CA PHE A 87 1.10 21.22 1.01
C PHE A 87 0.49 22.12 -0.09
N GLU A 88 1.28 22.99 -0.71
CA GLU A 88 0.80 23.86 -1.79
C GLU A 88 0.77 23.15 -3.15
N THR A 89 1.47 22.02 -3.28
CA THR A 89 1.61 21.30 -4.56
C THR A 89 1.38 19.81 -4.40
N PHE A 90 0.10 19.41 -4.38
CA PHE A 90 -0.30 18.01 -4.41
C PHE A 90 -0.80 17.60 -5.79
N GLN A 91 -0.62 16.33 -6.10
CA GLN A 91 -1.29 15.65 -7.21
C GLN A 91 -2.08 14.47 -6.69
N SER A 92 -3.23 14.24 -7.30
CA SER A 92 -4.02 13.02 -7.15
C SER A 92 -4.36 12.49 -8.53
N CYS A 93 -4.56 11.19 -8.65
CA CYS A 93 -5.21 10.60 -9.80
C CYS A 93 -6.68 10.45 -9.42
N MET A 94 -7.55 11.16 -10.09
CA MET A 94 -8.99 11.03 -9.92
C MET A 94 -9.52 10.28 -11.13
N MET A 95 -10.10 9.11 -10.90
CA MET A 95 -10.79 8.33 -11.90
C MET A 95 -12.26 8.73 -11.91
N VAL A 96 -12.82 8.85 -13.08
CA VAL A 96 -14.23 9.19 -13.30
C VAL A 96 -14.87 8.14 -14.22
N ASP A 97 -16.17 7.94 -14.06
CA ASP A 97 -16.97 7.12 -14.96
C ASP A 97 -17.33 7.89 -16.26
N ASP A 98 -18.11 7.25 -17.12
CA ASP A 98 -18.58 7.84 -18.39
C ASP A 98 -19.50 9.06 -18.20
N ASN A 99 -19.94 9.36 -16.99
CA ASN A 99 -20.76 10.53 -16.64
C ASN A 99 -19.95 11.63 -15.93
N ASP A 100 -18.63 11.52 -15.89
CA ASP A 100 -17.73 12.40 -15.13
C ASP A 100 -17.93 12.33 -13.59
N GLU A 101 -18.55 11.26 -13.07
CA GLU A 101 -18.66 11.04 -11.64
C GLU A 101 -17.40 10.37 -11.09
N SER A 102 -16.95 10.82 -9.92
CA SER A 102 -15.74 10.26 -9.28
C SER A 102 -15.94 8.82 -8.86
N LEU A 103 -15.03 7.95 -9.31
CA LEU A 103 -14.93 6.55 -8.87
C LEU A 103 -14.11 6.39 -7.59
N THR A 104 -13.53 7.48 -7.07
CA THR A 104 -12.76 7.42 -5.83
C THR A 104 -13.68 7.32 -4.62
N GLU A 105 -13.33 6.41 -3.73
CA GLU A 105 -14.02 6.29 -2.45
C GLU A 105 -13.78 7.51 -1.55
N LYS A 106 -14.69 7.70 -0.60
CA LYS A 106 -14.57 8.80 0.36
C LYS A 106 -13.32 8.61 1.22
N GLU A 107 -12.57 9.68 1.38
CA GLU A 107 -11.41 9.71 2.26
C GLU A 107 -11.77 9.36 3.71
N MET A 108 -10.90 8.62 4.36
CA MET A 108 -11.02 8.23 5.77
C MET A 108 -9.77 8.62 6.54
N GLU A 109 -9.95 9.00 7.79
CA GLU A 109 -8.85 9.25 8.71
C GLU A 109 -8.27 7.95 9.24
N ILE A 110 -6.93 7.86 9.30
CA ILE A 110 -6.22 6.75 9.93
C ILE A 110 -5.93 7.12 11.38
N VAL A 111 -6.41 6.30 12.30
CA VAL A 111 -6.13 6.41 13.72
C VAL A 111 -5.25 5.25 14.15
N PHE A 112 -4.10 5.56 14.75
CA PHE A 112 -3.17 4.55 15.25
C PHE A 112 -3.51 4.13 16.68
N SER A 113 -3.43 2.83 16.92
CA SER A 113 -3.53 2.23 18.25
C SER A 113 -2.63 1.01 18.34
N GLU A 114 -2.30 0.59 19.56
CA GLU A 114 -1.66 -0.71 19.77
C GLU A 114 -2.63 -1.82 19.39
N CYS A 115 -2.15 -2.83 18.66
CA CYS A 115 -2.93 -3.97 18.21
C CYS A 115 -2.37 -5.26 18.78
N ASN A 116 -3.24 -6.14 19.29
CA ASN A 116 -2.83 -7.47 19.72
C ASN A 116 -2.44 -8.32 18.51
N PRO A 117 -1.40 -9.20 18.65
CA PRO A 117 -0.93 -10.05 17.55
C PRO A 117 -2.03 -10.93 16.93
N ASP A 118 -3.00 -11.37 17.72
CA ASP A 118 -4.07 -12.28 17.29
C ASP A 118 -5.33 -11.55 16.76
N GLU A 119 -5.33 -10.23 16.78
CA GLU A 119 -6.46 -9.41 16.33
C GLU A 119 -6.41 -9.21 14.82
N LYS A 120 -7.54 -9.41 14.14
CA LYS A 120 -7.66 -9.07 12.72
C LYS A 120 -7.80 -7.55 12.58
N CYS A 121 -6.72 -6.91 12.18
CA CYS A 121 -6.70 -5.47 11.95
C CYS A 121 -5.73 -5.12 10.82
N ILE A 122 -5.88 -3.93 10.25
CA ILE A 122 -4.86 -3.34 9.39
C ILE A 122 -3.67 -3.00 10.29
N ARG A 123 -2.48 -3.48 9.94
CA ARG A 123 -1.27 -3.33 10.76
C ARG A 123 -0.16 -2.65 10.01
N LEU A 124 0.54 -1.80 10.73
CA LEU A 124 1.81 -1.23 10.30
C LEU A 124 2.91 -1.79 11.20
N LEU A 125 3.95 -2.35 10.61
CA LEU A 125 5.03 -3.08 11.26
C LEU A 125 4.56 -4.35 12.01
N GLY A 126 5.38 -5.37 12.01
CA GLY A 126 5.10 -6.60 12.74
C GLY A 126 5.53 -7.86 12.00
N THR A 127 5.05 -8.98 12.48
CA THR A 127 5.16 -10.28 11.81
C THR A 127 3.88 -10.56 11.04
N PRO A 128 3.94 -11.22 9.87
CA PRO A 128 2.73 -11.67 9.18
C PRO A 128 1.86 -12.53 10.10
N SER A 129 0.55 -12.30 10.09
CA SER A 129 -0.40 -13.14 10.86
C SER A 129 -0.57 -14.52 10.23
N SER A 130 -0.42 -14.62 8.91
CA SER A 130 -0.42 -15.91 8.20
C SER A 130 0.88 -16.68 8.49
N LYS A 131 0.73 -17.89 9.04
CA LYS A 131 1.84 -18.79 9.28
C LYS A 131 2.59 -19.16 7.99
N GLU A 132 1.86 -19.36 6.90
CA GLU A 132 2.42 -19.67 5.58
C GLU A 132 3.34 -18.53 5.10
N VAL A 133 2.88 -17.28 5.19
CA VAL A 133 3.67 -16.11 4.81
C VAL A 133 4.89 -15.95 5.72
N ALA A 134 4.74 -16.14 7.03
CA ALA A 134 5.84 -16.05 7.99
C ALA A 134 6.92 -17.14 7.74
N GLU A 135 6.52 -18.37 7.40
CA GLU A 135 7.43 -19.46 7.05
C GLU A 135 8.13 -19.25 5.71
N LYS A 136 7.43 -18.66 4.73
CA LYS A 136 7.99 -18.36 3.40
C LYS A 136 9.00 -17.20 3.45
N TYR A 137 8.79 -16.22 4.34
CA TYR A 137 9.60 -15.01 4.46
C TYR A 137 10.15 -14.79 5.88
N PRO A 138 10.95 -15.73 6.43
CA PRO A 138 11.33 -15.71 7.84
C PRO A 138 12.19 -14.51 8.24
N ASP A 139 12.89 -13.89 7.28
CA ASP A 139 13.80 -12.76 7.51
C ASP A 139 13.15 -11.40 7.15
N MET A 140 11.86 -11.39 6.85
CA MET A 140 11.13 -10.18 6.50
C MET A 140 10.17 -9.79 7.62
N LEU A 141 10.02 -8.49 7.81
CA LEU A 141 8.92 -7.94 8.60
C LEU A 141 7.78 -7.53 7.68
N ASN A 142 6.60 -7.50 8.24
CA ASN A 142 5.42 -6.97 7.57
C ASN A 142 5.41 -5.45 7.74
N LEU A 143 5.68 -4.72 6.67
CA LEU A 143 5.64 -3.25 6.66
C LEU A 143 4.21 -2.76 6.78
N LEU A 144 3.30 -3.33 6.00
CA LEU A 144 1.87 -3.04 6.02
C LEU A 144 1.10 -4.34 5.76
N GLN A 145 0.13 -4.62 6.61
CA GLN A 145 -0.84 -5.68 6.40
C GLN A 145 -2.21 -5.06 6.21
N LEU A 146 -2.84 -5.39 5.10
CA LEU A 146 -4.22 -5.03 4.82
C LEU A 146 -5.09 -6.27 4.97
N THR A 147 -6.21 -6.13 5.68
CA THR A 147 -7.24 -7.15 5.81
C THR A 147 -8.58 -6.53 5.43
N ALA A 148 -9.51 -7.35 4.96
CA ALA A 148 -10.89 -6.90 4.81
C ALA A 148 -11.41 -6.44 6.18
N ALA A 149 -11.74 -5.16 6.28
CA ALA A 149 -12.31 -4.55 7.48
C ALA A 149 -13.64 -3.89 7.10
N GLU A 150 -14.55 -3.80 8.07
CA GLU A 150 -15.93 -3.33 7.87
C GLU A 150 -16.04 -1.96 7.16
N ASN A 151 -15.04 -1.12 7.31
CA ASN A 151 -15.01 0.22 6.72
C ASN A 151 -13.86 0.41 5.71
N PHE A 152 -13.19 -0.67 5.30
CA PHE A 152 -12.14 -0.56 4.31
C PHE A 152 -12.78 -0.63 2.91
N PRO A 153 -12.61 0.40 2.07
CA PRO A 153 -13.38 0.53 0.82
C PRO A 153 -12.98 -0.47 -0.26
N ILE A 154 -11.88 -1.20 -0.05
CA ILE A 154 -11.35 -2.16 -1.01
C ILE A 154 -11.69 -3.56 -0.53
N GLU A 155 -12.48 -4.28 -1.32
CA GLU A 155 -12.84 -5.66 -1.05
C GLU A 155 -11.80 -6.61 -1.64
N PHE A 156 -11.16 -7.40 -0.79
CA PHE A 156 -10.33 -8.53 -1.22
C PHE A 156 -10.43 -9.66 -0.18
N GLU A 157 -10.24 -10.88 -0.65
CA GLU A 157 -10.22 -12.04 0.24
C GLU A 157 -8.79 -12.28 0.75
N GLY A 158 -8.66 -12.52 2.05
CA GLY A 158 -7.37 -12.82 2.69
C GLY A 158 -6.68 -11.63 3.32
N GLU A 159 -5.38 -11.71 3.40
CA GLU A 159 -4.50 -10.71 4.03
C GLU A 159 -3.38 -10.33 3.06
N LEU A 160 -3.43 -9.12 2.56
CA LEU A 160 -2.37 -8.60 1.71
C LEU A 160 -1.23 -8.07 2.58
N ASN A 161 -0.10 -8.76 2.50
CA ASN A 161 1.10 -8.45 3.25
C ASN A 161 2.10 -7.72 2.36
N LEU A 162 2.58 -6.57 2.80
CA LEU A 162 3.70 -5.88 2.21
C LEU A 162 4.94 -6.11 3.07
N LEU A 163 5.84 -6.95 2.57
CA LEU A 163 6.98 -7.45 3.30
C LEU A 163 8.27 -6.74 2.92
N MET A 164 9.16 -6.56 3.88
CA MET A 164 10.46 -5.94 3.67
C MET A 164 11.51 -6.46 4.64
N LYS A 165 12.76 -6.58 4.19
CA LYS A 165 13.86 -6.89 5.10
C LYS A 165 14.14 -5.72 6.02
N PRO A 166 14.41 -5.95 7.32
CA PRO A 166 14.74 -4.87 8.27
C PRO A 166 15.89 -3.97 7.81
N ALA A 167 16.93 -4.56 7.20
CA ALA A 167 18.06 -3.81 6.67
C ALA A 167 17.65 -2.86 5.53
N ASP A 168 16.80 -3.32 4.60
CA ASP A 168 16.32 -2.49 3.50
C ASP A 168 15.39 -1.37 3.99
N LEU A 169 14.60 -1.64 5.03
CA LEU A 169 13.77 -0.64 5.69
C LEU A 169 14.62 0.45 6.32
N GLY A 170 15.65 0.09 7.08
CA GLY A 170 16.58 1.05 7.70
C GLY A 170 17.32 1.93 6.69
N TYR A 171 17.53 1.46 5.45
CA TYR A 171 18.10 2.24 4.37
C TYR A 171 17.06 2.97 3.50
N GLY A 172 15.77 2.82 3.76
CA GLY A 172 14.71 3.40 2.95
C GLY A 172 14.63 2.82 1.53
N ASN A 173 15.01 1.57 1.34
CA ASN A 173 15.00 0.89 0.03
C ASN A 173 13.59 0.41 -0.36
N TRP A 174 12.62 1.30 -0.38
CA TRP A 174 11.19 1.01 -0.58
C TRP A 174 10.88 0.18 -1.83
N LYS A 175 11.77 0.21 -2.85
CA LYS A 175 11.63 -0.60 -4.08
C LYS A 175 11.87 -2.10 -3.88
N LYS A 176 12.29 -2.53 -2.68
CA LYS A 176 12.56 -3.93 -2.34
C LYS A 176 11.43 -4.57 -1.54
N THR A 177 10.29 -3.93 -1.45
CA THR A 177 9.09 -4.52 -0.89
C THR A 177 8.62 -5.70 -1.73
N VAL A 178 8.06 -6.70 -1.06
CA VAL A 178 7.40 -7.87 -1.66
C VAL A 178 5.97 -7.87 -1.19
N ALA A 179 5.02 -7.93 -2.11
CA ALA A 179 3.61 -8.08 -1.80
C ALA A 179 3.18 -9.55 -1.90
N HIS A 180 2.39 -10.02 -0.95
CA HIS A 180 1.86 -11.38 -0.90
C HIS A 180 0.45 -11.36 -0.32
N LEU A 181 -0.51 -11.91 -1.09
CA LEU A 181 -1.91 -12.10 -0.70
C LEU A 181 -2.14 -13.54 -0.27
#